data_8610c67dfcca40deb041195b9e53461b
#
_entry.id   8610c67dfcca40deb041195b9e53461b
#
_cell.length_a   1.000
_cell.length_b   1.000
_cell.length_c   1.000
_cell.angle_alpha   90.00
_cell.angle_beta   90.00
_cell.angle_gamma   90.00
#
_symmetry.space_group_name_H-M   'P 1'
#
loop_
_entity.id
_entity.type
_entity.pdbx_description
1 polymer ?
#
loop_
_entity_poly.entity_id
_entity_poly.type
_entity_poly.pdbx_seq_one_letter_code
_entity_poly.pdbx_strand_id
1 'polypeptide(L)'
;ALLVPAASYAGQVYGTIVMDGKGVGGANIEIQCGESGSTKGTTGADGSYRINLAAQGQCTFVLPSHGKASAMIFSGPNPSAFNFELVKTGDKYELKRR
;
A
#
# COMPACT_ATOMS: atom_id res chain seq x y z
N ALA A 1 30.04 -21.38 -1.28
CA ALA A 1 28.73 -21.38 -1.00
C ALA A 1 28.17 -20.03 -0.99
N LEU A 2 27.22 -19.87 -1.72
CA LEU A 2 26.65 -18.75 -1.83
C LEU A 2 25.54 -18.60 -1.01
N LEU A 3 25.59 -17.84 -0.10
CA LEU A 3 24.53 -17.46 0.64
C LEU A 3 23.86 -16.40 -0.01
N VAL A 4 22.83 -16.73 -0.59
CA VAL A 4 21.94 -15.74 -0.99
C VAL A 4 21.28 -15.29 0.21
N PRO A 5 21.44 -14.09 0.61
CA PRO A 5 20.73 -13.58 1.69
C PRO A 5 19.28 -13.76 1.36
N ALA A 6 18.59 -14.39 2.21
CA ALA A 6 17.21 -14.45 2.16
C ALA A 6 16.77 -13.06 1.82
N ALA A 7 16.06 -12.94 0.78
CA ALA A 7 15.63 -11.71 0.31
C ALA A 7 15.16 -10.86 1.42
N SER A 8 16.04 -10.05 1.84
CA SER A 8 15.67 -9.14 2.82
C SER A 8 14.95 -8.09 2.10
N TYR A 9 13.68 -8.18 2.11
CA TYR A 9 12.90 -7.10 1.65
C TYR A 9 13.08 -6.02 2.69
N ALA A 10 13.51 -4.90 2.25
CA ALA A 10 13.72 -3.76 3.10
C ALA A 10 12.45 -3.33 3.78
N GLY A 11 11.31 -3.63 3.26
CA GLY A 11 10.07 -3.31 3.91
C GLY A 11 8.91 -4.12 3.37
N GLN A 12 8.01 -4.49 4.25
CA GLN A 12 6.76 -5.09 3.85
C GLN A 12 5.68 -4.23 4.44
N VAL A 13 4.75 -3.79 3.63
CA VAL A 13 3.59 -3.05 4.11
C VAL A 13 2.37 -3.93 3.93
N TYR A 14 1.50 -3.93 4.91
CA TYR A 14 0.30 -4.75 4.89
C TYR A 14 -0.81 -4.03 5.64
N GLY A 15 -2.01 -4.47 5.44
CA GLY A 15 -3.15 -3.89 6.13
C GLY A 15 -4.43 -4.13 5.37
N THR A 16 -5.42 -3.30 5.66
CA THR A 16 -6.72 -3.39 5.01
C THR A 16 -7.16 -2.02 4.55
N ILE A 17 -7.96 -2.01 3.49
CA ILE A 17 -8.60 -0.81 2.99
C ILE A 17 -10.10 -1.05 3.07
N VAL A 18 -10.80 -0.16 3.77
CA VAL A 18 -12.26 -0.27 3.90
C VAL A 18 -12.92 1.00 3.38
N MET A 19 -14.16 0.87 2.94
CA MET A 19 -15.00 1.99 2.56
C MET A 19 -16.38 1.69 3.07
N ASP A 20 -16.93 2.60 3.86
CA ASP A 20 -18.24 2.44 4.50
C ASP A 20 -18.32 1.14 5.30
N GLY A 21 -17.24 0.79 5.97
CA GLY A 21 -17.18 -0.39 6.82
C GLY A 21 -16.96 -1.71 6.08
N LYS A 22 -16.79 -1.66 4.77
CA LYS A 22 -16.59 -2.88 3.99
C LYS A 22 -15.23 -2.88 3.35
N GLY A 23 -14.61 -4.05 3.25
CA GLY A 23 -13.32 -4.18 2.60
C GLY A 23 -13.41 -3.85 1.11
N VAL A 24 -12.43 -3.11 0.63
CA VAL A 24 -12.36 -2.73 -0.79
C VAL A 24 -11.58 -3.82 -1.51
N GLY A 25 -12.28 -4.77 -2.10
CA GLY A 25 -11.66 -5.91 -2.76
C GLY A 25 -11.29 -5.65 -4.20
N GLY A 26 -10.23 -6.28 -4.66
CA GLY A 26 -9.81 -6.20 -6.05
C GLY A 26 -9.32 -4.83 -6.50
N ALA A 27 -8.94 -3.97 -5.57
CA ALA A 27 -8.46 -2.64 -5.91
C ALA A 27 -6.98 -2.67 -6.25
N ASN A 28 -6.60 -1.97 -7.30
CA ASN A 28 -5.19 -1.86 -7.66
C ASN A 28 -4.49 -0.89 -6.72
N ILE A 29 -3.29 -1.25 -6.33
CA ILE A 29 -2.46 -0.44 -5.46
C ILE A 29 -1.16 -0.15 -6.19
N GLU A 30 -0.68 1.08 -6.09
CA GLU A 30 0.63 1.44 -6.59
C GLU A 30 1.36 2.18 -5.49
N ILE A 31 2.57 1.77 -5.18
CA ILE A 31 3.38 2.41 -4.17
C ILE A 31 4.63 2.97 -4.84
N GLN A 32 4.80 4.27 -4.75
CA GLN A 32 5.93 4.95 -5.35
C GLN A 32 6.89 5.40 -4.27
N CYS A 33 8.13 4.98 -4.37
CA CYS A 33 9.15 5.28 -3.39
C CYS A 33 10.27 6.08 -4.04
N GLY A 34 10.03 7.35 -4.23
CA GLY A 34 11.04 8.25 -4.79
C GLY A 34 11.45 7.82 -6.20
N GLU A 35 12.75 7.81 -6.44
CA GLU A 35 13.27 7.44 -7.73
C GLU A 35 13.47 5.94 -7.87
N SER A 36 13.16 5.18 -6.84
CA SER A 36 13.35 3.73 -6.87
C SER A 36 12.30 3.01 -7.69
N GLY A 37 11.36 3.72 -8.24
CA GLY A 37 10.31 3.13 -9.04
C GLY A 37 9.04 2.84 -8.24
N SER A 38 8.14 2.11 -8.83
CA SER A 38 6.88 1.79 -8.19
C SER A 38 6.68 0.29 -8.07
N THR A 39 5.93 -0.09 -7.08
CA THR A 39 5.55 -1.47 -6.85
C THR A 39 4.02 -1.55 -6.90
N LYS A 40 3.50 -2.55 -7.56
CA LYS A 40 2.06 -2.69 -7.74
C LYS A 40 1.54 -3.89 -6.98
N GLY A 41 0.31 -3.80 -6.55
CA GLY A 41 -0.37 -4.90 -5.89
C GLY A 41 -1.87 -4.78 -6.07
N THR A 42 -2.61 -5.66 -5.42
CA THR A 42 -4.06 -5.68 -5.51
C THR A 42 -4.60 -6.14 -4.17
N THR A 43 -5.71 -5.57 -3.73
CA THR A 43 -6.32 -6.02 -2.49
C THR A 43 -7.05 -7.34 -2.72
N GLY A 44 -7.10 -8.15 -1.68
CA GLY A 44 -7.91 -9.36 -1.67
C GLY A 44 -9.38 -9.02 -1.54
N ALA A 45 -10.22 -10.04 -1.55
CA ALA A 45 -11.68 -9.86 -1.51
C ALA A 45 -12.15 -9.11 -0.26
N ASP A 46 -11.41 -9.21 0.82
CA ASP A 46 -11.75 -8.57 2.09
C ASP A 46 -11.08 -7.22 2.26
N GLY A 47 -10.40 -6.73 1.24
CA GLY A 47 -9.69 -5.45 1.31
C GLY A 47 -8.29 -5.53 1.87
N SER A 48 -7.81 -6.71 2.21
CA SER A 48 -6.46 -6.86 2.76
C SER A 48 -5.42 -6.82 1.66
N TYR A 49 -4.23 -6.36 2.00
CA TYR A 49 -3.12 -6.32 1.06
C TYR A 49 -1.80 -6.59 1.79
N ARG A 50 -0.82 -7.03 1.04
CA ARG A 50 0.53 -7.23 1.55
C ARG A 50 1.48 -7.02 0.38
N ILE A 51 2.37 -6.08 0.50
CA ILE A 51 3.28 -5.70 -0.57
C ILE A 51 4.69 -5.60 -0.02
N ASN A 52 5.63 -6.23 -0.71
CA ASN A 52 7.03 -6.16 -0.36
C ASN A 52 7.68 -5.02 -1.12
N LEU A 53 8.37 -4.14 -0.42
CA LEU A 53 9.03 -3.00 -1.00
C LEU A 53 10.53 -3.16 -0.89
N ALA A 54 11.23 -2.95 -1.98
CA ALA A 54 12.67 -3.01 -1.99
C ALA A 54 13.29 -1.73 -1.41
N ALA A 55 12.57 -0.63 -1.47
CA ALA A 55 13.08 0.65 -1.00
C ALA A 55 12.62 0.94 0.41
N GLN A 56 13.45 1.67 1.14
CA GLN A 56 13.09 2.17 2.46
C GLN A 56 12.86 3.67 2.40
N GLY A 57 12.10 4.18 3.33
CA GLY A 57 11.85 5.60 3.45
C GLY A 57 10.42 5.95 3.13
N GLN A 58 10.23 7.19 2.76
CA GLN A 58 8.90 7.71 2.52
C GLN A 58 8.41 7.30 1.16
N CYS A 59 7.23 6.76 1.11
CA CYS A 59 6.61 6.31 -0.13
C CYS A 59 5.18 6.85 -0.22
N THR A 60 4.64 6.88 -1.42
CA THR A 60 3.26 7.30 -1.64
C THR A 60 2.43 6.10 -2.04
N PHE A 61 1.38 5.86 -1.28
CA PHE A 61 0.45 4.76 -1.53
C PHE A 61 -0.72 5.32 -2.34
N VAL A 62 -0.98 4.76 -3.49
CA VAL A 62 -1.98 5.30 -4.42
C VAL A 62 -2.95 4.21 -4.84
N LEU A 63 -4.22 4.57 -4.96
CA LEU A 63 -5.24 3.70 -5.51
C LEU A 63 -5.65 4.22 -6.88
N PRO A 64 -5.00 3.78 -7.96
CA PRO A 64 -5.26 4.36 -9.29
C PRO A 64 -6.70 4.22 -9.77
N SER A 65 -7.36 3.12 -9.40
CA SER A 65 -8.72 2.88 -9.85
C SER A 65 -9.77 3.58 -8.99
N HIS A 66 -9.35 4.27 -7.94
CA HIS A 66 -10.26 4.98 -7.05
C HIS A 66 -9.86 6.45 -6.99
N GLY A 67 -9.88 7.10 -8.16
CA GLY A 67 -9.60 8.53 -8.22
C GLY A 67 -8.19 8.94 -7.84
N LYS A 68 -7.25 7.99 -7.91
CA LYS A 68 -5.87 8.25 -7.51
C LYS A 68 -5.75 8.73 -6.06
N ALA A 69 -6.64 8.27 -5.20
CA ALA A 69 -6.56 8.57 -3.78
C ALA A 69 -5.20 8.13 -3.26
N SER A 70 -4.55 8.95 -2.48
CA SER A 70 -3.19 8.68 -2.04
C SER A 70 -2.96 9.01 -0.59
N ALA A 71 -1.96 8.38 -0.01
CA ALA A 71 -1.54 8.62 1.35
C ALA A 71 -0.04 8.38 1.46
N MET A 72 0.58 9.03 2.42
CA MET A 72 1.99 8.81 2.65
C MET A 72 2.19 7.65 3.58
N ILE A 73 3.15 6.80 3.26
CA ILE A 73 3.54 5.70 4.13
C ILE A 73 5.04 5.71 4.31
N PHE A 74 5.51 4.91 5.24
CA PHE A 74 6.92 4.81 5.49
C PHE A 74 7.32 3.35 5.44
N SER A 75 8.32 3.03 4.64
CA SER A 75 8.84 1.68 4.54
C SER A 75 10.10 1.57 5.38
N GLY A 76 10.07 0.76 6.40
CA GLY A 76 11.20 0.57 7.27
C GLY A 76 11.79 -0.83 7.13
N PRO A 77 12.75 -1.17 7.98
CA PRO A 77 13.38 -2.49 7.91
C PRO A 77 12.48 -3.62 8.39
N ASN A 78 11.41 -3.31 9.09
CA ASN A 78 10.48 -4.31 9.60
C ASN A 78 9.12 -4.15 8.93
N PRO A 79 8.31 -5.19 8.90
CA PRO A 79 6.96 -5.07 8.36
C PRO A 79 6.17 -4.01 9.10
N SER A 80 5.42 -3.23 8.37
CA SER A 80 4.62 -2.15 8.95
C SER A 80 3.18 -2.25 8.51
N ALA A 81 2.28 -2.02 9.44
CA ALA A 81 0.86 -2.08 9.16
C ALA A 81 0.33 -0.71 8.83
N PHE A 82 -0.36 -0.60 7.71
CA PHE A 82 -1.03 0.63 7.32
C PHE A 82 -2.45 0.28 6.93
N ASN A 83 -3.38 0.67 7.77
CA ASN A 83 -4.80 0.46 7.50
C ASN A 83 -5.42 1.76 7.05
N PHE A 84 -6.26 1.71 6.05
CA PHE A 84 -6.84 2.91 5.46
C PHE A 84 -8.35 2.83 5.37
N GLU A 85 -8.95 4.00 5.39
CA GLU A 85 -10.35 4.15 5.08
C GLU A 85 -10.45 5.00 3.82
N LEU A 86 -11.14 4.48 2.83
CA LEU A 86 -11.37 5.21 1.59
C LEU A 86 -12.70 5.94 1.74
N VAL A 87 -12.67 7.25 1.58
CA VAL A 87 -13.84 8.10 1.75
C VAL A 87 -14.14 8.77 0.42
N LYS A 88 -15.37 8.66 -0.01
CA LYS A 88 -15.80 9.33 -1.23
C LYS A 88 -16.59 10.57 -0.86
N THR A 89 -16.16 11.73 -1.36
CA THR A 89 -16.83 12.97 -1.11
C THR A 89 -17.12 13.61 -2.48
N GLY A 90 -18.36 13.58 -2.89
CA GLY A 90 -18.72 14.05 -4.24
C GLY A 90 -18.07 13.16 -5.28
N ASP A 91 -17.24 13.74 -6.14
CA ASP A 91 -16.57 12.98 -7.19
C ASP A 91 -15.14 12.62 -6.80
N LYS A 92 -14.75 12.87 -5.55
CA LYS A 92 -13.37 12.65 -5.13
C LYS A 92 -13.27 11.57 -4.09
N TYR A 93 -12.15 10.86 -4.12
CA TYR A 93 -11.84 9.88 -3.11
C TYR A 93 -10.66 10.37 -2.28
N GLU A 94 -10.71 10.11 -0.98
CA GLU A 94 -9.61 10.40 -0.09
C GLU A 94 -9.24 9.13 0.65
N LEU A 95 -7.95 8.92 0.85
CA LEU A 95 -7.45 7.78 1.58
C LEU A 95 -6.94 8.26 2.93
N LYS A 96 -7.59 7.81 3.99
CA LYS A 96 -7.25 8.24 5.35
C LYS A 96 -6.69 7.08 6.15
N ARG A 97 -5.69 7.34 6.97
CA ARG A 97 -5.19 6.29 7.85
C ARG A 97 -6.16 6.05 9.00
N ARG A 98 -6.26 4.81 9.36
CA ARG A 98 -7.13 4.41 10.46
C ARG A 98 -6.33 4.21 11.72
#